data_3eef37155f4f792bb6b9db39c71c7384
#
_entry.id   3eef37155f4f792bb6b9db39c71c7384
#
_cell.length_a   1.000
_cell.length_b   1.000
_cell.length_c   1.000
_cell.angle_alpha   90.00
_cell.angle_beta   90.00
_cell.angle_gamma   90.00
#
_symmetry.space_group_name_H-M   'P 1'
#
loop_
_entity.id
_entity.type
_entity.pdbx_description
1 polymer ?
#
loop_
_entity_poly.entity_id
_entity_poly.type
_entity_poly.pdbx_seq_one_letter_code
_entity_poly.pdbx_strand_id
1 'polypeptide(L)'
;MTYSRRMLTFLLALGLMLSGMAYAGSAQADDVVSLSYYYSVASSPDVEMVQDAINEITRETIGAEVKLYPIHPSDYVQKMQVMLSAGEELDLCFTADWKLPYTSNATKGCFADITDLLPELAPVTWSQYSEDLWNAVRINGRIYASINRQVFARQSGFALRQDMVEKYNFDAKAVTKLSDLGDFMALVKEGEDSAATQRLFSYTFANWKAFQYMYYNYGWESIGDATAPGSVRSLDEAPVVFNEYDTDEFRDFITTCADFAAKGYIPANELTQPTVDDTVSVCGVLSTYSPSCVDGTVNGYFDAPAIYVPVGKPIITTSNATATMTAVGATSRHVDKAVQFIEQLNANADVYHLISYGIRGTHYDLDENGMYYKLQETVTYTAPAYMFGDTWNAFIAQGGDPEQIEKSKLLNETADVSRLMGFIFDAANVTTEIANCSAVTNEYMPTFATGGFGDKTQQSYEEFLKKLEAAGVQRVLEEKQRQVDQFLVD
;
A
#
# COMPACT_ATOMS: atom_id res chain seq x y z
N MET A 1 70.28 -39.93 -45.19
CA MET A 1 70.11 -39.31 -43.83
C MET A 1 69.28 -38.01 -43.85
N THR A 2 68.51 -37.72 -44.86
CA THR A 2 67.75 -36.43 -44.99
C THR A 2 66.23 -36.56 -44.93
N TYR A 3 65.67 -37.74 -44.86
CA TYR A 3 64.19 -37.96 -44.78
C TYR A 3 63.65 -38.06 -43.38
N SER A 4 64.47 -38.41 -42.38
CA SER A 4 64.03 -38.59 -41.01
C SER A 4 63.84 -37.27 -40.24
N ARG A 5 64.51 -36.17 -40.62
CA ARG A 5 64.39 -34.85 -39.96
C ARG A 5 63.18 -34.06 -40.40
N ARG A 6 62.61 -34.29 -41.63
CA ARG A 6 61.43 -33.60 -42.07
C ARG A 6 60.11 -34.21 -41.55
N MET A 7 60.11 -35.48 -41.18
CA MET A 7 58.96 -36.16 -40.60
C MET A 7 58.80 -35.81 -39.08
N LEU A 8 59.90 -35.54 -38.38
CA LEU A 8 59.86 -35.17 -36.98
C LEU A 8 59.39 -33.72 -36.75
N THR A 9 59.62 -32.82 -37.73
CA THR A 9 59.13 -31.42 -37.70
C THR A 9 57.65 -31.30 -38.00
N PHE A 10 57.14 -32.21 -38.83
CA PHE A 10 55.67 -32.24 -39.15
C PHE A 10 54.84 -32.82 -38.00
N LEU A 11 55.37 -33.80 -37.27
CA LEU A 11 54.70 -34.37 -36.07
C LEU A 11 54.72 -33.42 -34.88
N LEU A 12 55.73 -32.58 -34.74
CA LEU A 12 55.78 -31.54 -33.68
C LEU A 12 54.88 -30.35 -34.03
N ALA A 13 54.69 -30.00 -35.31
CA ALA A 13 53.73 -28.93 -35.71
C ALA A 13 52.30 -29.38 -35.58
N LEU A 14 51.97 -30.68 -35.82
CA LEU A 14 50.63 -31.21 -35.62
C LEU A 14 50.26 -31.40 -34.14
N GLY A 15 51.25 -31.68 -33.26
CA GLY A 15 51.10 -31.77 -31.82
C GLY A 15 50.83 -30.41 -31.19
N LEU A 16 51.36 -29.31 -31.73
CA LEU A 16 51.13 -27.95 -31.27
C LEU A 16 49.80 -27.34 -31.77
N MET A 17 49.27 -27.83 -32.91
CA MET A 17 47.92 -27.42 -33.37
C MET A 17 46.79 -28.19 -32.66
N LEU A 18 47.01 -29.37 -32.15
CA LEU A 18 46.03 -30.13 -31.33
C LEU A 18 46.04 -29.71 -29.84
N SER A 19 47.11 -29.08 -29.33
CA SER A 19 47.08 -28.51 -27.96
C SER A 19 46.50 -27.11 -27.88
N GLY A 20 46.26 -26.44 -29.04
CA GLY A 20 45.56 -25.13 -29.08
C GLY A 20 44.05 -25.21 -29.19
N MET A 21 43.44 -26.38 -29.38
CA MET A 21 41.99 -26.58 -29.45
C MET A 21 41.37 -27.16 -28.18
N ALA A 22 42.09 -27.31 -27.09
CA ALA A 22 41.61 -27.83 -25.82
C ALA A 22 41.49 -26.77 -24.74
N TYR A 23 41.49 -25.46 -25.12
CA TYR A 23 41.07 -24.35 -24.28
C TYR A 23 39.90 -23.60 -24.94
N ALA A 24 38.91 -24.36 -25.46
CA ALA A 24 37.55 -23.88 -25.37
C ALA A 24 37.21 -24.03 -23.89
N GLY A 25 37.36 -22.94 -23.17
CA GLY A 25 36.89 -22.88 -21.79
C GLY A 25 35.49 -23.45 -21.75
N SER A 26 35.26 -24.46 -20.96
CA SER A 26 33.97 -24.69 -20.38
C SER A 26 33.61 -23.33 -19.77
N ALA A 27 32.75 -22.57 -20.40
CA ALA A 27 31.96 -21.59 -19.68
C ALA A 27 31.38 -22.43 -18.55
N GLN A 28 31.94 -22.24 -17.37
CA GLN A 28 31.33 -22.73 -16.14
C GLN A 28 29.92 -22.19 -16.24
N ALA A 29 28.93 -23.06 -16.37
CA ALA A 29 27.56 -22.63 -16.22
C ALA A 29 27.57 -21.94 -14.85
N ASP A 30 27.48 -20.62 -14.81
CA ASP A 30 27.33 -19.89 -13.57
C ASP A 30 26.18 -20.59 -12.88
N ASP A 31 26.43 -21.11 -11.66
CA ASP A 31 25.40 -21.79 -10.90
C ASP A 31 24.24 -20.81 -10.74
N VAL A 32 23.09 -21.13 -11.33
CA VAL A 32 21.91 -20.27 -11.30
C VAL A 32 21.51 -20.10 -9.84
N VAL A 33 21.54 -18.87 -9.36
CA VAL A 33 21.20 -18.53 -7.99
C VAL A 33 19.69 -18.69 -7.77
N SER A 34 19.28 -19.32 -6.68
CA SER A 34 17.87 -19.43 -6.29
C SER A 34 17.55 -18.41 -5.20
N LEU A 35 16.61 -17.50 -5.50
CA LEU A 35 16.09 -16.48 -4.59
C LEU A 35 14.76 -16.91 -4.01
N SER A 36 14.49 -16.58 -2.77
CA SER A 36 13.18 -16.73 -2.12
C SER A 36 12.43 -15.39 -2.13
N TYR A 37 11.11 -15.40 -2.47
CA TYR A 37 10.27 -14.20 -2.39
C TYR A 37 8.96 -14.47 -1.65
N TYR A 38 8.79 -13.83 -0.49
CA TYR A 38 7.63 -13.96 0.39
C TYR A 38 6.69 -12.78 0.24
N TYR A 39 5.39 -13.04 -0.02
CA TYR A 39 4.38 -11.99 -0.16
C TYR A 39 3.00 -12.45 0.36
N SER A 40 2.14 -11.46 0.64
CA SER A 40 0.86 -11.68 1.30
C SER A 40 -0.27 -11.84 0.30
N VAL A 41 -0.70 -13.06 0.05
CA VAL A 41 -1.83 -13.36 -0.84
C VAL A 41 -2.59 -14.60 -0.36
N ALA A 42 -3.87 -14.69 -0.73
CA ALA A 42 -4.65 -15.90 -0.52
C ALA A 42 -4.06 -17.10 -1.31
N SER A 43 -4.74 -18.22 -1.30
CA SER A 43 -4.26 -19.41 -2.02
C SER A 43 -4.07 -19.14 -3.52
N SER A 44 -2.92 -19.56 -4.04
CA SER A 44 -2.58 -19.52 -5.47
C SER A 44 -2.09 -20.90 -5.92
N PRO A 45 -2.98 -21.84 -6.23
CA PRO A 45 -2.62 -23.22 -6.61
C PRO A 45 -1.61 -23.29 -7.76
N ASP A 46 -1.71 -22.39 -8.75
CA ASP A 46 -0.86 -22.37 -9.94
C ASP A 46 0.42 -21.53 -9.76
N VAL A 47 0.83 -21.25 -8.53
CA VAL A 47 2.03 -20.45 -8.24
C VAL A 47 3.30 -21.03 -8.85
N GLU A 48 3.47 -22.36 -8.86
CA GLU A 48 4.64 -23.02 -9.45
C GLU A 48 4.69 -22.82 -10.97
N MET A 49 3.56 -22.90 -11.67
CA MET A 49 3.48 -22.67 -13.11
C MET A 49 3.88 -21.24 -13.48
N VAL A 50 3.44 -20.26 -12.69
CA VAL A 50 3.80 -18.83 -12.89
C VAL A 50 5.27 -18.60 -12.55
N GLN A 51 5.77 -19.19 -11.49
CA GLN A 51 7.18 -19.16 -11.09
C GLN A 51 8.07 -19.67 -12.21
N ASP A 52 7.73 -20.82 -12.82
CA ASP A 52 8.52 -21.39 -13.91
C ASP A 52 8.60 -20.44 -15.12
N ALA A 53 7.48 -19.79 -15.47
CA ALA A 53 7.46 -18.81 -16.54
C ALA A 53 8.32 -17.56 -16.22
N ILE A 54 8.31 -17.08 -14.97
CA ILE A 54 9.19 -16.00 -14.52
C ILE A 54 10.66 -16.45 -14.61
N ASN A 55 10.96 -17.67 -14.19
CA ASN A 55 12.32 -18.21 -14.17
C ASN A 55 12.90 -18.43 -15.57
N GLU A 56 12.10 -18.65 -16.60
CA GLU A 56 12.57 -18.63 -17.99
C GLU A 56 13.22 -17.28 -18.33
N ILE A 57 12.59 -16.18 -17.92
CA ILE A 57 13.10 -14.82 -18.16
C ILE A 57 14.30 -14.49 -17.27
N THR A 58 14.20 -14.79 -15.97
CA THR A 58 15.20 -14.33 -15.00
C THR A 58 16.52 -15.11 -15.07
N ARG A 59 16.49 -16.38 -15.52
CA ARG A 59 17.72 -17.11 -15.83
C ARG A 59 18.54 -16.44 -16.93
N GLU A 60 17.86 -15.95 -17.98
CA GLU A 60 18.52 -15.29 -19.09
C GLU A 60 18.99 -13.86 -18.76
N THR A 61 18.15 -13.12 -18.01
CA THR A 61 18.39 -11.68 -17.78
C THR A 61 19.32 -11.39 -16.61
N ILE A 62 19.22 -12.16 -15.53
CA ILE A 62 19.99 -11.91 -14.30
C ILE A 62 20.74 -13.15 -13.78
N GLY A 63 20.65 -14.32 -14.43
CA GLY A 63 21.28 -15.55 -13.98
C GLY A 63 20.75 -16.06 -12.64
N ALA A 64 19.48 -15.81 -12.34
CA ALA A 64 18.83 -16.24 -11.11
C ALA A 64 17.45 -16.82 -11.36
N GLU A 65 17.00 -17.71 -10.47
CA GLU A 65 15.64 -18.19 -10.34
C GLU A 65 15.02 -17.58 -9.09
N VAL A 66 13.69 -17.40 -9.11
CA VAL A 66 12.96 -16.98 -7.92
C VAL A 66 11.97 -18.07 -7.51
N LYS A 67 11.92 -18.38 -6.23
CA LYS A 67 10.93 -19.24 -5.63
C LYS A 67 9.89 -18.40 -4.91
N LEU A 68 8.64 -18.49 -5.37
CA LEU A 68 7.52 -17.69 -4.89
C LEU A 68 6.87 -18.36 -3.67
N TYR A 69 6.73 -17.61 -2.58
CA TYR A 69 6.11 -18.05 -1.34
C TYR A 69 4.90 -17.18 -0.99
N PRO A 70 3.71 -17.46 -1.57
CA PRO A 70 2.48 -16.80 -1.16
C PRO A 70 2.10 -17.26 0.25
N ILE A 71 1.82 -16.31 1.13
CA ILE A 71 1.38 -16.56 2.50
C ILE A 71 0.03 -15.91 2.70
N HIS A 72 -0.93 -16.65 3.29
CA HIS A 72 -2.27 -16.13 3.53
C HIS A 72 -2.22 -14.82 4.35
N PRO A 73 -3.03 -13.80 4.02
CA PRO A 73 -2.98 -12.49 4.66
C PRO A 73 -3.12 -12.49 6.18
N SER A 74 -3.88 -13.45 6.76
CA SER A 74 -4.00 -13.61 8.21
C SER A 74 -2.70 -14.05 8.90
N ASP A 75 -1.84 -14.77 8.19
CA ASP A 75 -0.68 -15.47 8.76
C ASP A 75 0.63 -14.76 8.40
N TYR A 76 0.60 -13.90 7.38
CA TYR A 76 1.78 -13.27 6.80
C TYR A 76 2.64 -12.57 7.84
N VAL A 77 2.04 -11.65 8.61
CA VAL A 77 2.78 -10.83 9.57
C VAL A 77 3.43 -11.70 10.64
N GLN A 78 2.65 -12.63 11.23
CA GLN A 78 3.15 -13.51 12.28
C GLN A 78 4.29 -14.40 11.77
N LYS A 79 4.11 -15.03 10.60
CA LYS A 79 5.10 -15.93 10.01
C LYS A 79 6.40 -15.18 9.68
N MET A 80 6.29 -14.01 9.02
CA MET A 80 7.46 -13.20 8.67
C MET A 80 8.19 -12.68 9.91
N GLN A 81 7.49 -12.25 10.97
CA GLN A 81 8.13 -11.82 12.21
C GLN A 81 8.91 -12.96 12.89
N VAL A 82 8.38 -14.19 12.87
CA VAL A 82 9.10 -15.37 13.39
C VAL A 82 10.36 -15.63 12.57
N MET A 83 10.28 -15.67 11.25
CA MET A 83 11.41 -15.91 10.35
C MET A 83 12.50 -14.84 10.52
N LEU A 84 12.13 -13.56 10.48
CA LEU A 84 13.06 -12.44 10.66
C LEU A 84 13.74 -12.48 12.04
N SER A 85 12.97 -12.77 13.10
CA SER A 85 13.51 -12.84 14.47
C SER A 85 14.39 -14.06 14.69
N ALA A 86 14.13 -15.16 14.01
CA ALA A 86 14.95 -16.38 14.05
C ALA A 86 16.22 -16.26 13.19
N GLY A 87 16.34 -15.23 12.34
CA GLY A 87 17.44 -15.09 11.39
C GLY A 87 17.42 -16.18 10.30
N GLU A 88 16.22 -16.64 9.93
CA GLU A 88 16.07 -17.58 8.82
C GLU A 88 16.52 -16.93 7.51
N GLU A 89 17.13 -17.71 6.62
CA GLU A 89 17.56 -17.23 5.31
C GLU A 89 16.34 -16.84 4.46
N LEU A 90 16.30 -15.60 4.03
CA LEU A 90 15.30 -15.09 3.08
C LEU A 90 15.93 -14.01 2.20
N ASP A 91 15.56 -13.98 0.92
CA ASP A 91 16.11 -12.99 -0.02
C ASP A 91 15.18 -11.78 -0.18
N LEU A 92 13.93 -12.01 -0.47
CA LEU A 92 12.97 -10.94 -0.74
C LEU A 92 11.69 -11.12 0.07
N CYS A 93 11.14 -10.02 0.55
CA CYS A 93 9.79 -10.02 1.12
C CYS A 93 9.06 -8.70 0.86
N PHE A 94 7.73 -8.78 0.79
CA PHE A 94 6.87 -7.61 0.83
C PHE A 94 6.91 -6.98 2.22
N THR A 95 7.06 -5.66 2.30
CA THR A 95 6.99 -4.89 3.54
C THR A 95 6.19 -3.60 3.34
N ALA A 96 5.56 -3.13 4.39
CA ALA A 96 4.80 -1.89 4.43
C ALA A 96 4.56 -1.51 5.89
N ASP A 97 4.47 -0.24 6.23
CA ASP A 97 4.23 0.16 7.62
C ASP A 97 2.91 -0.38 8.19
N TRP A 98 1.90 -0.57 7.34
CA TRP A 98 0.59 -1.13 7.72
C TRP A 98 0.53 -2.67 7.78
N LYS A 99 1.56 -3.40 7.29
CA LYS A 99 1.51 -4.88 7.23
C LYS A 99 2.72 -5.56 7.86
N LEU A 100 3.89 -5.44 7.36
CA LEU A 100 5.14 -5.91 7.97
C LEU A 100 6.01 -4.67 8.17
N PRO A 101 5.99 -4.01 9.35
CA PRO A 101 6.47 -2.64 9.50
C PRO A 101 7.90 -2.45 9.03
N TYR A 102 8.09 -1.71 7.93
CA TYR A 102 9.37 -1.44 7.30
C TYR A 102 10.34 -0.79 8.28
N THR A 103 9.94 0.36 8.83
CA THR A 103 10.77 1.17 9.74
C THR A 103 11.26 0.36 10.93
N SER A 104 10.36 -0.37 11.60
CA SER A 104 10.70 -1.18 12.76
C SER A 104 11.65 -2.33 12.42
N ASN A 105 11.43 -3.05 11.32
CA ASN A 105 12.25 -4.18 10.93
C ASN A 105 13.62 -3.74 10.40
N ALA A 106 13.70 -2.63 9.65
CA ALA A 106 14.97 -2.04 9.21
C ALA A 106 15.81 -1.59 10.42
N THR A 107 15.21 -0.90 11.40
CA THR A 107 15.90 -0.47 12.63
C THR A 107 16.45 -1.65 13.45
N LYS A 108 15.74 -2.79 13.44
CA LYS A 108 16.18 -4.03 14.10
C LYS A 108 17.26 -4.80 13.31
N GLY A 109 17.64 -4.32 12.12
CA GLY A 109 18.62 -4.98 11.27
C GLY A 109 18.09 -6.25 10.57
N CYS A 110 16.78 -6.35 10.36
CA CYS A 110 16.18 -7.50 9.68
C CYS A 110 16.35 -7.44 8.15
N PHE A 111 16.66 -6.27 7.59
CA PHE A 111 16.81 -6.05 6.16
C PHE A 111 18.24 -5.63 5.80
N ALA A 112 18.69 -6.02 4.61
CA ALA A 112 19.99 -5.66 4.07
C ALA A 112 20.02 -4.19 3.60
N ASP A 113 21.14 -3.51 3.80
CA ASP A 113 21.38 -2.19 3.21
C ASP A 113 21.60 -2.34 1.70
N ILE A 114 20.72 -1.76 0.91
CA ILE A 114 20.75 -1.77 -0.56
C ILE A 114 21.00 -0.38 -1.17
N THR A 115 21.40 0.58 -0.34
CA THR A 115 21.54 2.00 -0.73
C THR A 115 22.44 2.18 -1.95
N ASP A 116 23.61 1.57 -1.93
CA ASP A 116 24.61 1.74 -2.98
C ASP A 116 24.34 0.80 -4.17
N LEU A 117 23.60 -0.30 -3.94
CA LEU A 117 23.27 -1.29 -4.97
C LEU A 117 22.11 -0.86 -5.87
N LEU A 118 21.14 -0.08 -5.35
CA LEU A 118 19.98 0.35 -6.14
C LEU A 118 20.36 1.14 -7.40
N PRO A 119 21.16 2.22 -7.34
CA PRO A 119 21.53 2.95 -8.55
C PRO A 119 22.41 2.16 -9.50
N GLU A 120 23.15 1.15 -9.00
CA GLU A 120 24.06 0.33 -9.80
C GLU A 120 23.34 -0.84 -10.49
N LEU A 121 22.53 -1.59 -9.74
CA LEU A 121 21.92 -2.85 -10.18
C LEU A 121 20.43 -2.74 -10.54
N ALA A 122 19.79 -1.63 -10.15
CA ALA A 122 18.40 -1.34 -10.43
C ALA A 122 18.21 0.11 -10.94
N PRO A 123 18.91 0.52 -12.04
CA PRO A 123 18.93 1.92 -12.49
C PRO A 123 17.58 2.44 -12.98
N VAL A 124 16.71 1.59 -13.58
CA VAL A 124 15.36 1.99 -13.97
C VAL A 124 14.53 2.26 -12.72
N THR A 125 14.53 1.33 -11.78
CA THR A 125 13.87 1.48 -10.48
C THR A 125 14.35 2.75 -9.77
N TRP A 126 15.66 2.97 -9.70
CA TRP A 126 16.23 4.16 -9.06
C TRP A 126 15.73 5.46 -9.69
N SER A 127 15.68 5.53 -11.02
CA SER A 127 15.28 6.73 -11.77
C SER A 127 13.78 7.04 -11.73
N GLN A 128 12.95 6.11 -11.27
CA GLN A 128 11.49 6.27 -11.21
C GLN A 128 11.01 7.21 -10.10
N TYR A 129 11.87 7.53 -9.11
CA TYR A 129 11.50 8.26 -7.91
C TYR A 129 12.33 9.51 -7.73
N SER A 130 11.71 10.57 -7.20
CA SER A 130 12.41 11.78 -6.78
C SER A 130 13.33 11.50 -5.59
N GLU A 131 14.28 12.40 -5.36
CA GLU A 131 15.14 12.34 -4.16
C GLU A 131 14.31 12.40 -2.86
N ASP A 132 13.24 13.16 -2.84
CA ASP A 132 12.35 13.25 -1.67
C ASP A 132 11.71 11.90 -1.33
N LEU A 133 11.26 11.14 -2.34
CA LEU A 133 10.70 9.81 -2.13
C LEU A 133 11.77 8.82 -1.62
N TRP A 134 12.98 8.87 -2.19
CA TRP A 134 14.08 8.05 -1.66
C TRP A 134 14.48 8.46 -0.24
N ASN A 135 14.47 9.75 0.06
CA ASN A 135 14.75 10.25 1.41
C ASN A 135 13.68 9.82 2.40
N ALA A 136 12.40 9.75 1.98
CA ALA A 136 11.29 9.28 2.80
C ALA A 136 11.44 7.84 3.31
N VAL A 137 12.19 7.01 2.60
CA VAL A 137 12.39 5.59 2.98
C VAL A 137 13.76 5.31 3.60
N ARG A 138 14.57 6.35 3.83
CA ARG A 138 15.86 6.18 4.51
C ARG A 138 15.68 6.02 6.01
N ILE A 139 16.31 5.00 6.55
CA ILE A 139 16.44 4.77 7.99
C ILE A 139 17.90 5.01 8.36
N ASN A 140 18.18 6.00 9.18
CA ASN A 140 19.56 6.41 9.50
C ASN A 140 20.43 6.65 8.25
N GLY A 141 19.86 7.30 7.23
CA GLY A 141 20.52 7.61 5.96
C GLY A 141 20.66 6.45 4.97
N ARG A 142 20.15 5.26 5.27
CA ARG A 142 20.28 4.05 4.46
C ARG A 142 18.93 3.52 3.97
N ILE A 143 18.91 2.86 2.82
CA ILE A 143 17.72 2.25 2.19
C ILE A 143 17.78 0.74 2.35
N TYR A 144 16.71 0.13 2.85
CA TYR A 144 16.62 -1.31 3.14
C TYR A 144 15.50 -2.02 2.34
N ALA A 145 14.74 -1.26 1.57
CA ALA A 145 13.72 -1.79 0.67
C ALA A 145 13.52 -0.85 -0.51
N SER A 146 13.16 -1.40 -1.66
CA SER A 146 12.72 -0.63 -2.81
C SER A 146 11.24 -0.28 -2.67
N ILE A 147 10.90 0.94 -3.04
CA ILE A 147 9.51 1.38 -3.18
C ILE A 147 8.88 0.60 -4.35
N ASN A 148 7.62 0.16 -4.21
CA ASN A 148 6.83 -0.32 -5.33
C ASN A 148 6.03 0.85 -5.91
N ARG A 149 6.19 1.12 -7.20
CA ARG A 149 5.63 2.30 -7.85
C ARG A 149 4.11 2.23 -7.98
N GLN A 150 3.44 3.23 -7.46
CA GLN A 150 1.98 3.33 -7.50
C GLN A 150 1.52 4.78 -7.32
N VAL A 151 0.22 4.99 -7.10
CA VAL A 151 -0.29 6.27 -6.64
C VAL A 151 0.15 6.50 -5.19
N PHE A 152 1.07 7.46 -5.00
CA PHE A 152 1.52 7.91 -3.68
C PHE A 152 0.63 9.00 -3.12
N ALA A 153 0.11 9.86 -3.99
CA ALA A 153 -0.77 10.94 -3.59
C ALA A 153 -2.02 10.40 -2.91
N ARG A 154 -2.29 10.88 -1.70
CA ARG A 154 -3.53 10.59 -0.97
C ARG A 154 -4.48 11.76 -1.10
N GLN A 155 -5.68 11.45 -1.53
CA GLN A 155 -6.80 12.36 -1.51
C GLN A 155 -7.99 11.55 -1.05
N SER A 156 -8.61 11.94 0.05
CA SER A 156 -9.85 11.32 0.47
C SER A 156 -11.06 12.00 -0.16
N GLY A 157 -12.20 11.40 0.00
CA GLY A 157 -13.45 11.94 -0.54
C GLY A 157 -14.63 11.03 -0.22
N PHE A 158 -15.69 11.23 -0.99
CA PHE A 158 -16.91 10.48 -0.84
C PHE A 158 -17.21 9.67 -2.09
N ALA A 159 -17.69 8.46 -1.89
CA ALA A 159 -18.21 7.61 -2.96
C ALA A 159 -19.74 7.55 -2.86
N LEU A 160 -20.42 7.72 -3.98
CA LEU A 160 -21.87 7.66 -4.10
C LEU A 160 -22.25 6.70 -5.22
N ARG A 161 -23.26 5.87 -5.02
CA ARG A 161 -23.80 5.01 -6.08
C ARG A 161 -24.35 5.84 -7.22
N GLN A 162 -23.81 5.60 -8.42
CA GLN A 162 -24.12 6.37 -9.62
C GLN A 162 -25.59 6.26 -10.00
N ASP A 163 -26.16 5.05 -9.96
CA ASP A 163 -27.58 4.82 -10.29
C ASP A 163 -28.54 5.61 -9.38
N MET A 164 -28.19 5.76 -8.10
CA MET A 164 -28.99 6.55 -7.15
C MET A 164 -28.81 8.05 -7.38
N VAL A 165 -27.60 8.51 -7.67
CA VAL A 165 -27.33 9.91 -8.01
C VAL A 165 -28.13 10.33 -9.26
N GLU A 166 -28.13 9.49 -10.29
CA GLU A 166 -28.87 9.73 -11.53
C GLU A 166 -30.40 9.68 -11.30
N LYS A 167 -30.88 8.66 -10.58
CA LYS A 167 -32.33 8.48 -10.28
C LYS A 167 -32.90 9.66 -9.56
N TYR A 168 -32.19 10.21 -8.57
CA TYR A 168 -32.68 11.34 -7.76
C TYR A 168 -32.21 12.69 -8.26
N ASN A 169 -31.48 12.75 -9.39
CA ASN A 169 -30.88 13.97 -9.94
C ASN A 169 -30.13 14.77 -8.87
N PHE A 170 -29.37 14.07 -8.03
CA PHE A 170 -28.59 14.67 -6.95
C PHE A 170 -27.28 15.29 -7.51
N ASP A 171 -26.97 16.51 -7.09
CA ASP A 171 -25.70 17.14 -7.45
C ASP A 171 -24.55 16.63 -6.55
N ALA A 172 -23.93 15.54 -6.95
CA ALA A 172 -22.82 14.96 -6.20
C ALA A 172 -21.63 15.93 -6.03
N LYS A 173 -21.46 16.91 -6.95
CA LYS A 173 -20.36 17.90 -6.86
C LYS A 173 -20.57 18.94 -5.75
N ALA A 174 -21.80 19.07 -5.25
CA ALA A 174 -22.11 19.93 -4.12
C ALA A 174 -21.67 19.33 -2.76
N VAL A 175 -21.31 18.03 -2.72
CA VAL A 175 -20.82 17.37 -1.50
C VAL A 175 -19.40 17.83 -1.21
N THR A 176 -19.21 18.52 -0.10
CA THR A 176 -17.92 19.07 0.33
C THR A 176 -17.48 18.59 1.71
N LYS A 177 -18.42 18.07 2.49
CA LYS A 177 -18.21 17.53 3.85
C LYS A 177 -19.16 16.36 4.14
N LEU A 178 -18.86 15.62 5.19
CA LEU A 178 -19.60 14.40 5.56
C LEU A 178 -21.12 14.66 5.72
N SER A 179 -21.50 15.76 6.37
CA SER A 179 -22.91 16.06 6.61
C SER A 179 -23.74 16.29 5.33
N ASP A 180 -23.10 16.69 4.22
CA ASP A 180 -23.78 16.93 2.94
C ASP A 180 -24.33 15.62 2.34
N LEU A 181 -23.76 14.46 2.70
CA LEU A 181 -24.30 13.15 2.33
C LEU A 181 -25.69 12.89 2.93
N GLY A 182 -26.05 13.59 4.00
CA GLY A 182 -27.35 13.47 4.65
C GLY A 182 -28.51 13.77 3.72
N ASP A 183 -28.37 14.77 2.85
CA ASP A 183 -29.41 15.16 1.87
C ASP A 183 -29.57 14.06 0.81
N PHE A 184 -28.48 13.48 0.32
CA PHE A 184 -28.54 12.36 -0.60
C PHE A 184 -29.22 11.14 0.02
N MET A 185 -28.82 10.77 1.23
CA MET A 185 -29.41 9.63 1.94
C MET A 185 -30.89 9.85 2.27
N ALA A 186 -31.32 11.09 2.52
CA ALA A 186 -32.71 11.43 2.74
C ALA A 186 -33.55 11.15 1.48
N LEU A 187 -33.09 11.58 0.31
CA LEU A 187 -33.76 11.33 -0.98
C LEU A 187 -33.88 9.82 -1.25
N VAL A 188 -32.79 9.06 -1.05
CA VAL A 188 -32.83 7.62 -1.26
C VAL A 188 -33.78 6.94 -0.29
N LYS A 189 -33.75 7.33 0.99
CA LYS A 189 -34.61 6.74 2.03
C LYS A 189 -36.09 6.98 1.78
N GLU A 190 -36.45 8.12 1.22
CA GLU A 190 -37.84 8.46 0.89
C GLU A 190 -38.33 7.73 -0.37
N GLY A 191 -37.44 7.49 -1.33
CA GLY A 191 -37.77 6.96 -2.64
C GLY A 191 -37.57 5.45 -2.82
N GLU A 192 -36.91 4.76 -1.92
CA GLU A 192 -36.63 3.32 -2.00
C GLU A 192 -37.39 2.51 -0.94
N ASP A 193 -37.58 1.22 -1.22
CA ASP A 193 -38.18 0.28 -0.28
C ASP A 193 -37.29 0.09 0.97
N SER A 194 -37.93 -0.27 2.10
CA SER A 194 -37.27 -0.46 3.39
C SER A 194 -36.16 -1.51 3.34
N ALA A 195 -36.20 -2.48 2.44
CA ALA A 195 -35.13 -3.47 2.25
C ALA A 195 -33.86 -2.84 1.67
N ALA A 196 -33.98 -1.88 0.74
CA ALA A 196 -32.89 -1.18 0.10
C ALA A 196 -32.31 -0.05 0.97
N THR A 197 -32.99 0.32 2.06
CA THR A 197 -32.60 1.45 2.92
C THR A 197 -32.16 1.03 4.32
N GLN A 198 -31.88 -0.25 4.55
CA GLN A 198 -31.42 -0.75 5.84
C GLN A 198 -30.07 -0.21 6.25
N ARG A 199 -29.22 0.08 5.27
CA ARG A 199 -27.90 0.68 5.45
C ARG A 199 -27.65 1.63 4.29
N LEU A 200 -27.70 2.92 4.53
CA LEU A 200 -27.46 3.93 3.49
C LEU A 200 -26.01 4.37 3.46
N PHE A 201 -25.37 4.44 4.62
CA PHE A 201 -23.96 4.82 4.75
C PHE A 201 -23.06 3.59 4.90
N SER A 202 -22.03 3.47 4.06
CA SER A 202 -21.07 2.37 4.11
C SER A 202 -20.18 2.46 5.34
N TYR A 203 -20.28 1.46 6.20
CA TYR A 203 -19.45 1.37 7.39
C TYR A 203 -18.07 0.78 7.13
N THR A 204 -17.87 -0.01 6.07
CA THR A 204 -16.56 -0.54 5.69
C THR A 204 -15.60 0.58 5.38
N PHE A 205 -16.05 1.64 4.71
CA PHE A 205 -15.25 2.84 4.49
C PHE A 205 -15.17 3.73 5.73
N ALA A 206 -16.22 3.72 6.56
CA ALA A 206 -16.36 4.58 7.71
C ALA A 206 -16.02 3.93 9.02
N ASN A 207 -15.56 2.69 9.10
CA ASN A 207 -15.28 1.97 10.34
C ASN A 207 -14.86 2.93 11.48
N TRP A 208 -14.56 2.46 12.65
CA TRP A 208 -14.19 3.35 13.77
C TRP A 208 -12.99 4.28 13.46
N LYS A 209 -12.27 4.06 12.35
CA LYS A 209 -11.20 4.93 11.83
C LYS A 209 -11.69 5.96 10.81
N ALA A 210 -13.00 6.09 10.57
CA ALA A 210 -13.55 7.00 9.56
C ALA A 210 -13.01 8.43 9.70
N PHE A 211 -12.84 8.93 10.93
CA PHE A 211 -12.28 10.24 11.16
C PHE A 211 -10.82 10.33 10.67
N GLN A 212 -10.02 9.29 10.89
CA GLN A 212 -8.65 9.22 10.37
C GLN A 212 -8.63 9.22 8.85
N TYR A 213 -9.60 8.58 8.21
CA TYR A 213 -9.74 8.61 6.76
C TYR A 213 -10.01 10.01 6.20
N MET A 214 -10.56 10.90 7.01
CA MET A 214 -10.83 12.28 6.64
C MET A 214 -9.63 13.22 6.85
N TYR A 215 -8.52 12.77 7.41
CA TYR A 215 -7.37 13.63 7.69
C TYR A 215 -6.87 14.35 6.44
N TYR A 216 -6.80 13.65 5.32
CA TYR A 216 -6.37 14.24 4.04
C TYR A 216 -7.34 15.33 3.54
N ASN A 217 -8.64 15.25 3.89
CA ASN A 217 -9.61 16.30 3.56
C ASN A 217 -9.25 17.62 4.23
N TYR A 218 -8.64 17.56 5.41
CA TYR A 218 -8.25 18.71 6.21
C TYR A 218 -6.79 19.11 5.99
N GLY A 219 -6.03 18.37 5.17
CA GLY A 219 -4.60 18.54 5.01
C GLY A 219 -3.81 18.15 6.27
N TRP A 220 -4.30 17.16 7.02
CA TRP A 220 -3.66 16.67 8.25
C TRP A 220 -2.83 15.44 7.99
N GLU A 221 -1.80 15.27 8.81
CA GLU A 221 -0.93 14.11 8.86
C GLU A 221 -0.76 13.65 10.31
N SER A 222 -1.04 12.37 10.58
CA SER A 222 -0.81 11.79 11.89
C SER A 222 0.67 11.49 12.12
N ILE A 223 1.16 11.77 13.31
CA ILE A 223 2.52 11.49 13.71
C ILE A 223 2.57 10.18 14.50
N GLY A 224 3.29 9.19 13.97
CA GLY A 224 3.43 7.87 14.58
C GLY A 224 2.13 7.07 14.56
N ASP A 225 1.79 6.40 15.68
CA ASP A 225 0.57 5.60 15.80
C ASP A 225 -0.67 6.49 15.72
N ALA A 226 -1.48 6.27 14.68
CA ALA A 226 -2.70 7.04 14.43
C ALA A 226 -3.82 6.80 15.44
N THR A 227 -3.69 5.84 16.36
CA THR A 227 -4.62 5.64 17.47
C THR A 227 -4.30 6.52 18.68
N ALA A 228 -3.09 7.08 18.74
CA ALA A 228 -2.66 8.01 19.78
C ALA A 228 -2.66 9.44 19.23
N PRO A 229 -3.26 10.42 19.95
CA PRO A 229 -3.36 11.79 19.48
C PRO A 229 -2.02 12.41 19.06
N GLY A 230 -2.08 13.31 18.09
CA GLY A 230 -0.97 14.11 17.61
C GLY A 230 -0.82 14.11 16.10
N SER A 231 -1.48 15.07 15.48
CA SER A 231 -1.43 15.38 14.05
C SER A 231 -0.84 16.76 13.80
N VAL A 232 -0.40 16.99 12.58
CA VAL A 232 0.02 18.31 12.08
C VAL A 232 -0.77 18.68 10.83
N ARG A 233 -0.73 19.95 10.45
CA ARG A 233 -1.11 20.39 9.10
C ARG A 233 0.10 20.18 8.20
N SER A 234 -0.02 19.26 7.25
CA SER A 234 1.12 18.72 6.46
C SER A 234 1.91 19.77 5.67
N LEU A 235 1.27 20.90 5.32
CA LEU A 235 1.85 21.92 4.46
C LEU A 235 2.25 23.20 5.20
N ASP A 236 2.04 23.29 6.52
CA ASP A 236 2.44 24.43 7.31
C ASP A 236 3.97 24.54 7.34
N GLU A 237 4.51 25.75 7.17
CA GLU A 237 5.97 25.99 7.24
C GLU A 237 6.56 25.66 8.61
N ALA A 238 5.78 25.86 9.67
CA ALA A 238 6.12 25.51 11.04
C ALA A 238 4.99 24.64 11.61
N PRO A 239 4.98 23.34 11.35
CA PRO A 239 3.92 22.45 11.76
C PRO A 239 3.80 22.39 13.29
N VAL A 240 2.61 22.68 13.79
CA VAL A 240 2.27 22.56 15.22
C VAL A 240 1.50 21.26 15.44
N VAL A 241 2.00 20.45 16.37
CA VAL A 241 1.33 19.21 16.76
C VAL A 241 0.11 19.52 17.62
N PHE A 242 -1.04 19.00 17.22
CA PHE A 242 -2.31 19.22 17.93
C PHE A 242 -3.05 17.90 18.17
N ASN A 243 -3.98 17.93 19.14
CA ASN A 243 -4.90 16.83 19.39
C ASN A 243 -6.05 16.91 18.39
N GLU A 244 -6.07 16.06 17.39
CA GLU A 244 -7.11 16.01 16.36
C GLU A 244 -8.50 15.70 16.91
N TYR A 245 -8.57 15.07 18.06
CA TYR A 245 -9.84 14.78 18.75
C TYR A 245 -10.40 15.99 19.49
N ASP A 246 -9.60 17.04 19.75
CA ASP A 246 -10.05 18.29 20.35
C ASP A 246 -10.14 19.41 19.31
N THR A 247 -10.87 19.14 18.23
CA THR A 247 -11.07 20.06 17.11
C THR A 247 -12.54 20.22 16.77
N ASP A 248 -12.88 21.31 16.08
CA ASP A 248 -14.25 21.52 15.56
C ASP A 248 -14.59 20.46 14.52
N GLU A 249 -13.63 20.04 13.70
CA GLU A 249 -13.79 18.99 12.70
C GLU A 249 -14.16 17.65 13.31
N PHE A 250 -13.56 17.28 14.45
CA PHE A 250 -13.93 16.06 15.15
C PHE A 250 -15.33 16.16 15.78
N ARG A 251 -15.68 17.32 16.35
CA ARG A 251 -17.04 17.56 16.89
C ARG A 251 -18.10 17.50 15.79
N ASP A 252 -17.83 18.07 14.63
CA ASP A 252 -18.74 17.98 13.45
C ASP A 252 -18.89 16.53 13.00
N PHE A 253 -17.79 15.77 12.94
CA PHE A 253 -17.81 14.35 12.59
C PHE A 253 -18.72 13.53 13.53
N ILE A 254 -18.51 13.59 14.85
CA ILE A 254 -19.28 12.78 15.81
C ILE A 254 -20.76 13.21 15.87
N THR A 255 -21.02 14.50 15.70
CA THR A 255 -22.40 15.02 15.64
C THR A 255 -23.11 14.56 14.39
N THR A 256 -22.42 14.56 13.25
CA THR A 256 -22.95 14.05 11.98
C THR A 256 -23.23 12.56 12.06
N CYS A 257 -22.33 11.76 12.65
CA CYS A 257 -22.57 10.32 12.85
C CYS A 257 -23.77 10.05 13.76
N ALA A 258 -23.94 10.84 14.82
CA ALA A 258 -25.12 10.74 15.70
C ALA A 258 -26.45 11.11 14.97
N ASP A 259 -26.42 12.14 14.13
CA ASP A 259 -27.56 12.50 13.28
C ASP A 259 -27.89 11.40 12.25
N PHE A 260 -26.88 10.82 11.60
CA PHE A 260 -27.06 9.72 10.67
C PHE A 260 -27.66 8.48 11.35
N ALA A 261 -27.20 8.14 12.56
CA ALA A 261 -27.77 7.06 13.35
C ALA A 261 -29.23 7.35 13.76
N ALA A 262 -29.52 8.56 14.23
CA ALA A 262 -30.86 8.98 14.61
C ALA A 262 -31.86 8.96 13.43
N LYS A 263 -31.38 9.27 12.23
CA LYS A 263 -32.15 9.17 10.99
C LYS A 263 -32.22 7.75 10.42
N GLY A 264 -31.49 6.80 11.03
CA GLY A 264 -31.44 5.41 10.59
C GLY A 264 -30.73 5.23 9.25
N TYR A 265 -29.70 6.03 8.96
CA TYR A 265 -28.79 5.86 7.83
C TYR A 265 -27.67 4.88 8.19
N ILE A 266 -27.29 4.80 9.47
CA ILE A 266 -26.41 3.80 10.06
C ILE A 266 -27.27 2.86 10.90
N PRO A 267 -27.18 1.52 10.71
CA PRO A 267 -27.94 0.57 11.51
C PRO A 267 -27.61 0.62 13.00
N ALA A 268 -28.62 0.49 13.86
CA ALA A 268 -28.43 0.53 15.32
C ALA A 268 -27.54 -0.61 15.86
N ASN A 269 -27.41 -1.70 15.14
CA ASN A 269 -26.62 -2.89 15.49
C ASN A 269 -25.25 -2.96 14.79
N GLU A 270 -24.81 -1.86 14.17
CA GLU A 270 -23.59 -1.81 13.37
C GLU A 270 -22.35 -2.34 14.12
N LEU A 271 -22.17 -1.99 15.38
CA LEU A 271 -21.05 -2.48 16.19
C LEU A 271 -21.10 -3.96 16.53
N THR A 272 -22.25 -4.59 16.48
CA THR A 272 -22.46 -5.99 16.88
C THR A 272 -22.59 -6.95 15.70
N GLN A 273 -22.76 -6.44 14.49
CA GLN A 273 -22.86 -7.20 13.24
C GLN A 273 -21.89 -6.64 12.19
N PRO A 274 -20.58 -6.77 12.38
CA PRO A 274 -19.59 -6.18 11.48
C PRO A 274 -19.53 -6.82 10.07
N THR A 275 -20.30 -7.85 9.81
CA THR A 275 -20.35 -8.60 8.54
C THR A 275 -21.56 -8.25 7.67
N VAL A 276 -22.21 -7.12 7.89
CA VAL A 276 -23.27 -6.69 6.99
C VAL A 276 -22.69 -6.35 5.63
N ASP A 277 -23.33 -6.87 4.60
CA ASP A 277 -22.99 -6.67 3.20
C ASP A 277 -23.01 -5.18 2.84
N ASP A 278 -21.87 -4.60 2.51
CA ASP A 278 -21.73 -3.19 2.14
C ASP A 278 -22.34 -2.88 0.76
N THR A 279 -22.66 -3.92 -0.03
CA THR A 279 -23.28 -3.78 -1.36
C THR A 279 -24.63 -3.07 -1.31
N VAL A 280 -25.29 -3.08 -0.15
CA VAL A 280 -26.56 -2.35 0.06
C VAL A 280 -26.38 -0.87 0.42
N SER A 281 -25.15 -0.41 0.66
CA SER A 281 -24.88 0.99 0.95
C SER A 281 -24.98 1.86 -0.30
N VAL A 282 -25.31 3.14 -0.13
CA VAL A 282 -25.46 4.08 -1.25
C VAL A 282 -24.38 5.16 -1.29
N CYS A 283 -23.71 5.40 -0.19
CA CYS A 283 -22.58 6.31 -0.09
C CYS A 283 -21.63 5.92 1.06
N GLY A 284 -20.43 6.49 1.06
CA GLY A 284 -19.46 6.29 2.12
C GLY A 284 -18.24 7.20 1.99
N VAL A 285 -17.37 7.14 2.98
CA VAL A 285 -16.06 7.82 2.97
C VAL A 285 -15.02 6.92 2.32
N LEU A 286 -14.27 7.47 1.39
CA LEU A 286 -13.13 6.82 0.77
C LEU A 286 -11.83 7.49 1.22
N SER A 287 -10.97 6.74 1.92
CA SER A 287 -9.73 7.26 2.49
C SER A 287 -8.64 7.54 1.48
N THR A 288 -8.73 6.91 0.31
CA THR A 288 -7.73 7.03 -0.73
C THR A 288 -8.42 7.03 -2.08
N TYR A 289 -8.35 8.13 -2.75
CA TYR A 289 -8.69 8.18 -4.16
C TYR A 289 -7.49 7.72 -4.98
N SER A 290 -7.78 6.83 -5.90
CA SER A 290 -6.95 6.57 -7.06
C SER A 290 -7.89 6.48 -8.25
N PRO A 291 -7.56 6.99 -9.42
CA PRO A 291 -8.40 6.83 -10.62
C PRO A 291 -8.78 5.39 -10.90
N SER A 292 -7.92 4.43 -10.54
CA SER A 292 -8.21 3.00 -10.62
C SER A 292 -9.15 2.47 -9.52
N CYS A 293 -9.31 3.19 -8.40
CA CYS A 293 -10.20 2.77 -7.31
C CYS A 293 -11.68 2.86 -7.69
N VAL A 294 -12.04 3.81 -8.55
CA VAL A 294 -13.45 4.01 -8.94
C VAL A 294 -13.99 2.76 -9.63
N ASP A 295 -13.19 2.12 -10.48
CA ASP A 295 -13.65 0.98 -11.28
C ASP A 295 -13.49 -0.38 -10.60
N GLY A 296 -12.52 -0.54 -9.70
CA GLY A 296 -12.23 -1.83 -9.08
C GLY A 296 -12.68 -1.93 -7.62
N THR A 297 -12.31 -0.96 -6.80
CA THR A 297 -12.54 -1.03 -5.36
C THR A 297 -13.92 -0.48 -4.99
N VAL A 298 -14.29 0.69 -5.52
CA VAL A 298 -15.53 1.36 -5.13
C VAL A 298 -16.74 0.65 -5.73
N ASN A 299 -16.66 0.25 -7.00
CA ASN A 299 -17.74 -0.53 -7.63
C ASN A 299 -17.92 -1.90 -6.96
N GLY A 300 -16.81 -2.52 -6.52
CA GLY A 300 -16.86 -3.79 -5.78
C GLY A 300 -17.56 -3.66 -4.42
N TYR A 301 -17.42 -2.52 -3.75
CA TYR A 301 -18.11 -2.29 -2.47
C TYR A 301 -19.61 -2.08 -2.60
N PHE A 302 -20.05 -1.37 -3.64
CA PHE A 302 -21.48 -1.10 -3.84
C PHE A 302 -22.17 -2.14 -4.73
N ASP A 303 -21.41 -3.07 -5.33
CA ASP A 303 -21.88 -3.93 -6.42
C ASP A 303 -22.59 -3.13 -7.53
N ALA A 304 -22.14 -1.91 -7.75
CA ALA A 304 -22.70 -0.94 -8.69
C ALA A 304 -21.66 0.13 -9.05
N PRO A 305 -21.78 0.77 -10.21
CA PRO A 305 -20.95 1.93 -10.55
C PRO A 305 -21.10 3.05 -9.50
N ALA A 306 -19.97 3.71 -9.21
CA ALA A 306 -19.92 4.77 -8.21
C ALA A 306 -19.33 6.06 -8.78
N ILE A 307 -19.87 7.19 -8.30
CA ILE A 307 -19.27 8.51 -8.49
C ILE A 307 -18.37 8.78 -7.30
N TYR A 308 -17.15 9.17 -7.58
CA TYR A 308 -16.22 9.64 -6.57
C TYR A 308 -16.19 11.16 -6.53
N VAL A 309 -16.31 11.72 -5.33
CA VAL A 309 -16.23 13.15 -5.07
C VAL A 309 -14.99 13.42 -4.21
N PRO A 310 -13.88 13.86 -4.84
CA PRO A 310 -12.68 14.18 -4.09
C PRO A 310 -12.88 15.40 -3.20
N VAL A 311 -12.33 15.36 -1.98
CA VAL A 311 -12.32 16.47 -1.04
C VAL A 311 -10.89 16.75 -0.61
N GLY A 312 -10.55 18.01 -0.42
CA GLY A 312 -9.19 18.44 -0.10
C GLY A 312 -8.23 18.36 -1.28
N LYS A 313 -6.95 18.59 -1.00
CA LYS A 313 -5.87 18.49 -1.98
C LYS A 313 -5.16 17.13 -1.86
N PRO A 314 -4.64 16.59 -2.97
CA PRO A 314 -3.79 15.42 -2.89
C PRO A 314 -2.47 15.75 -2.18
N ILE A 315 -2.05 14.89 -1.25
CA ILE A 315 -0.82 15.05 -0.45
C ILE A 315 -0.02 13.75 -0.49
N ILE A 316 1.30 13.87 -0.57
CA ILE A 316 2.25 12.77 -0.38
C ILE A 316 2.92 12.93 0.98
N THR A 317 2.88 11.88 1.80
CA THR A 317 3.52 11.81 3.12
C THR A 317 4.51 10.64 3.18
N THR A 318 5.32 10.55 4.21
CA THR A 318 6.23 9.42 4.46
C THR A 318 5.49 8.09 4.44
N SER A 319 4.32 8.00 5.07
CA SER A 319 3.52 6.77 5.11
C SER A 319 3.00 6.34 3.73
N ASN A 320 2.89 7.26 2.78
CA ASN A 320 2.52 6.92 1.41
C ASN A 320 3.70 6.33 0.62
N ALA A 321 4.91 6.84 0.84
CA ALA A 321 6.12 6.28 0.25
C ALA A 321 6.42 4.86 0.77
N THR A 322 6.14 4.60 2.06
CA THR A 322 6.34 3.29 2.70
C THR A 322 5.11 2.36 2.60
N ALA A 323 4.09 2.76 1.83
CA ALA A 323 2.83 2.01 1.74
C ALA A 323 2.97 0.62 1.10
N THR A 324 3.90 0.45 0.16
CA THR A 324 4.23 -0.84 -0.45
C THR A 324 5.70 -0.86 -0.86
N MET A 325 6.43 -1.85 -0.39
CA MET A 325 7.87 -1.97 -0.63
C MET A 325 8.28 -3.42 -0.77
N THR A 326 9.42 -3.65 -1.44
CA THR A 326 10.08 -4.95 -1.52
C THR A 326 11.42 -4.85 -0.81
N ALA A 327 11.56 -5.52 0.34
CA ALA A 327 12.78 -5.55 1.14
C ALA A 327 13.66 -6.74 0.76
N VAL A 328 14.98 -6.55 0.92
CA VAL A 328 15.97 -7.63 0.87
C VAL A 328 16.30 -8.05 2.30
N GLY A 329 16.26 -9.35 2.59
CA GLY A 329 16.56 -9.87 3.93
C GLY A 329 18.04 -9.69 4.30
N ALA A 330 18.31 -9.34 5.55
CA ALA A 330 19.68 -9.23 6.06
C ALA A 330 20.46 -10.57 6.03
N THR A 331 19.74 -11.68 5.96
CA THR A 331 20.28 -13.04 5.90
C THR A 331 20.48 -13.55 4.47
N SER A 332 20.10 -12.77 3.46
CA SER A 332 20.31 -13.13 2.06
C SER A 332 21.82 -13.26 1.75
N ARG A 333 22.16 -14.32 1.03
CA ARG A 333 23.53 -14.55 0.50
C ARG A 333 23.71 -13.96 -0.89
N HIS A 334 22.63 -13.44 -1.48
CA HIS A 334 22.56 -13.02 -2.87
C HIS A 334 21.88 -11.65 -3.00
N VAL A 335 22.30 -10.69 -2.16
CA VAL A 335 21.73 -9.34 -2.10
C VAL A 335 21.76 -8.64 -3.46
N ASP A 336 22.85 -8.81 -4.20
CA ASP A 336 23.01 -8.28 -5.56
C ASP A 336 21.97 -8.84 -6.54
N LYS A 337 21.73 -10.16 -6.51
CA LYS A 337 20.71 -10.82 -7.33
C LYS A 337 19.31 -10.45 -6.92
N ALA A 338 19.07 -10.29 -5.62
CA ALA A 338 17.79 -9.80 -5.11
C ALA A 338 17.48 -8.39 -5.62
N VAL A 339 18.46 -7.48 -5.63
CA VAL A 339 18.31 -6.12 -6.20
C VAL A 339 18.10 -6.18 -7.72
N GLN A 340 18.80 -7.05 -8.43
CA GLN A 340 18.56 -7.26 -9.87
C GLN A 340 17.15 -7.82 -10.14
N PHE A 341 16.59 -8.66 -9.26
CA PHE A 341 15.22 -9.12 -9.38
C PHE A 341 14.20 -7.99 -9.12
N ILE A 342 14.47 -7.09 -8.17
CA ILE A 342 13.68 -5.87 -7.97
C ILE A 342 13.65 -5.05 -9.27
N GLU A 343 14.78 -4.91 -9.98
CA GLU A 343 14.81 -4.26 -11.28
C GLU A 343 13.93 -4.95 -12.31
N GLN A 344 13.92 -6.30 -12.36
CA GLN A 344 13.01 -7.04 -13.25
C GLN A 344 11.53 -6.76 -12.96
N LEU A 345 11.15 -6.63 -11.70
CA LEU A 345 9.76 -6.31 -11.32
C LEU A 345 9.34 -4.90 -11.77
N ASN A 346 10.27 -3.97 -11.90
CA ASN A 346 10.00 -2.58 -12.27
C ASN A 346 10.19 -2.32 -13.78
N ALA A 347 11.28 -2.83 -14.34
CA ALA A 347 11.70 -2.52 -15.71
C ALA A 347 11.18 -3.50 -16.77
N ASN A 348 10.80 -4.72 -16.36
CA ASN A 348 10.35 -5.76 -17.27
C ASN A 348 8.85 -6.01 -17.13
N ALA A 349 8.07 -5.49 -18.08
CA ALA A 349 6.61 -5.62 -18.05
C ALA A 349 6.14 -7.09 -18.08
N ASP A 350 6.87 -8.00 -18.75
CA ASP A 350 6.49 -9.41 -18.82
C ASP A 350 6.62 -10.09 -17.44
N VAL A 351 7.71 -9.80 -16.69
CA VAL A 351 7.88 -10.29 -15.31
C VAL A 351 6.79 -9.72 -14.40
N TYR A 352 6.51 -8.41 -14.53
CA TYR A 352 5.43 -7.78 -13.77
C TYR A 352 4.04 -8.40 -14.09
N HIS A 353 3.74 -8.66 -15.37
CA HIS A 353 2.46 -9.27 -15.77
C HIS A 353 2.34 -10.70 -15.24
N LEU A 354 3.40 -11.50 -15.35
CA LEU A 354 3.41 -12.87 -14.81
C LEU A 354 3.13 -12.89 -13.32
N ILE A 355 3.87 -12.12 -12.53
CA ILE A 355 3.69 -12.14 -11.07
C ILE A 355 2.35 -11.52 -10.63
N SER A 356 1.80 -10.56 -11.39
CA SER A 356 0.57 -9.85 -11.02
C SER A 356 -0.70 -10.55 -11.52
N TYR A 357 -0.65 -11.16 -12.70
CA TYR A 357 -1.85 -11.68 -13.38
C TYR A 357 -1.74 -13.17 -13.74
N GLY A 358 -0.53 -13.75 -13.67
CA GLY A 358 -0.27 -15.10 -14.11
C GLY A 358 -0.02 -15.21 -15.61
N ILE A 359 -0.43 -16.32 -16.21
CA ILE A 359 -0.14 -16.67 -17.60
C ILE A 359 -1.33 -16.30 -18.49
N ARG A 360 -1.07 -15.50 -19.53
CA ARG A 360 -2.07 -15.14 -20.53
C ARG A 360 -2.56 -16.37 -21.28
N GLY A 361 -3.87 -16.44 -21.53
CA GLY A 361 -4.54 -17.59 -22.14
C GLY A 361 -4.84 -18.72 -21.16
N THR A 362 -4.32 -18.66 -19.93
CA THR A 362 -4.61 -19.60 -18.83
C THR A 362 -5.38 -18.91 -17.71
N HIS A 363 -4.85 -17.85 -17.14
CA HIS A 363 -5.42 -17.14 -16.00
C HIS A 363 -6.22 -15.91 -16.43
N TYR A 364 -5.78 -15.26 -17.51
CA TYR A 364 -6.40 -14.05 -18.06
C TYR A 364 -6.20 -13.95 -19.55
N ASP A 365 -6.94 -13.04 -20.19
CA ASP A 365 -6.67 -12.57 -21.53
C ASP A 365 -6.99 -11.08 -21.66
N LEU A 366 -6.69 -10.50 -22.81
CA LEU A 366 -6.98 -9.12 -23.14
C LEU A 366 -8.05 -9.08 -24.22
N ASP A 367 -9.03 -8.19 -24.10
CA ASP A 367 -10.03 -7.96 -25.13
C ASP A 367 -9.43 -7.21 -26.34
N GLU A 368 -10.28 -6.89 -27.32
CA GLU A 368 -9.88 -6.19 -28.56
C GLU A 368 -9.29 -4.77 -28.30
N ASN A 369 -9.55 -4.20 -27.14
CA ASN A 369 -9.04 -2.90 -26.71
C ASN A 369 -7.79 -3.04 -25.82
N GLY A 370 -7.31 -4.27 -25.58
CA GLY A 370 -6.19 -4.55 -24.70
C GLY A 370 -6.54 -4.51 -23.19
N MET A 371 -7.83 -4.52 -22.86
CA MET A 371 -8.28 -4.54 -21.47
C MET A 371 -8.27 -5.95 -20.91
N TYR A 372 -7.80 -6.06 -19.66
CA TYR A 372 -7.66 -7.31 -18.92
C TYR A 372 -9.01 -7.87 -18.46
N TYR A 373 -9.18 -9.18 -18.63
CA TYR A 373 -10.27 -9.93 -18.02
C TYR A 373 -9.80 -11.33 -17.59
N LYS A 374 -10.43 -11.85 -16.52
CA LYS A 374 -10.13 -13.18 -16.00
C LYS A 374 -10.78 -14.25 -16.87
N LEU A 375 -10.07 -15.35 -17.15
CA LEU A 375 -10.57 -16.48 -17.92
C LEU A 375 -11.25 -17.55 -17.08
N GLN A 376 -10.99 -17.58 -15.76
CA GLN A 376 -11.41 -18.65 -14.87
C GLN A 376 -12.50 -18.19 -13.92
N GLU A 377 -13.59 -18.98 -13.81
CA GLU A 377 -14.59 -18.80 -12.76
C GLU A 377 -14.00 -19.11 -11.37
N THR A 378 -13.15 -20.16 -11.29
CA THR A 378 -12.38 -20.48 -10.06
C THR A 378 -10.98 -19.91 -10.24
N VAL A 379 -10.62 -18.92 -9.42
CA VAL A 379 -9.31 -18.28 -9.49
C VAL A 379 -8.24 -19.22 -8.96
N THR A 380 -7.37 -19.73 -9.84
CA THR A 380 -6.24 -20.60 -9.47
C THR A 380 -4.93 -19.86 -9.28
N TYR A 381 -4.82 -18.64 -9.81
CA TYR A 381 -3.74 -17.70 -9.51
C TYR A 381 -4.31 -16.31 -9.24
N THR A 382 -3.86 -15.71 -8.15
CA THR A 382 -4.16 -14.32 -7.80
C THR A 382 -2.98 -13.73 -7.06
N ALA A 383 -2.65 -12.49 -7.40
CA ALA A 383 -1.71 -11.69 -6.63
C ALA A 383 -2.13 -10.22 -6.70
N PRO A 384 -2.00 -9.47 -5.60
CA PRO A 384 -2.32 -8.03 -5.60
C PRO A 384 -1.24 -7.27 -6.36
N ALA A 385 -1.54 -6.79 -7.54
CA ALA A 385 -0.59 -6.10 -8.44
C ALA A 385 0.18 -4.95 -7.76
N TYR A 386 -0.43 -4.27 -6.79
CA TYR A 386 0.20 -3.18 -6.03
C TYR A 386 1.36 -3.63 -5.12
N MET A 387 1.52 -4.92 -4.87
CA MET A 387 2.62 -5.45 -4.04
C MET A 387 3.94 -5.57 -4.79
N PHE A 388 3.93 -5.41 -6.10
CA PHE A 388 5.09 -5.70 -6.94
C PHE A 388 5.48 -4.50 -7.80
N GLY A 389 6.77 -4.21 -7.85
CA GLY A 389 7.44 -3.33 -8.80
C GLY A 389 6.67 -2.06 -9.22
N ASP A 390 6.39 -1.94 -10.53
CA ASP A 390 5.80 -0.73 -11.11
C ASP A 390 4.37 -0.98 -11.61
N THR A 391 3.38 -0.44 -10.89
CA THR A 391 1.96 -0.54 -11.27
C THR A 391 1.61 0.23 -12.56
N TRP A 392 2.50 1.06 -13.09
CA TRP A 392 2.29 1.66 -14.42
C TRP A 392 2.41 0.65 -15.56
N ASN A 393 2.95 -0.55 -15.29
CA ASN A 393 2.91 -1.69 -16.18
C ASN A 393 1.58 -2.49 -16.11
N ALA A 394 0.67 -2.14 -15.20
CA ALA A 394 -0.57 -2.87 -15.02
C ALA A 394 -1.51 -2.76 -16.23
N PHE A 395 -2.24 -3.83 -16.49
CA PHE A 395 -3.36 -3.78 -17.42
C PHE A 395 -4.56 -3.04 -16.80
N ILE A 396 -5.31 -2.36 -17.64
CA ILE A 396 -6.60 -1.79 -17.27
C ILE A 396 -7.64 -2.91 -17.32
N ALA A 397 -8.41 -3.07 -16.25
CA ALA A 397 -9.47 -4.07 -16.21
C ALA A 397 -10.60 -3.73 -17.20
N GLN A 398 -11.25 -4.75 -17.76
CA GLN A 398 -12.40 -4.58 -18.63
C GLN A 398 -13.50 -3.77 -17.93
N GLY A 399 -13.97 -2.72 -18.58
CA GLY A 399 -14.90 -1.76 -18.00
C GLY A 399 -14.24 -0.63 -17.19
N GLY A 400 -12.91 -0.65 -17.04
CA GLY A 400 -12.14 0.40 -16.37
C GLY A 400 -11.94 1.63 -17.23
N ASP A 401 -11.45 2.70 -16.59
CA ASP A 401 -11.12 3.95 -17.29
C ASP A 401 -9.81 3.81 -18.09
N PRO A 402 -9.82 3.92 -19.44
CA PRO A 402 -8.62 3.83 -20.25
C PRO A 402 -7.51 4.82 -19.85
N GLU A 403 -7.89 5.95 -19.26
CA GLU A 403 -6.95 6.99 -18.84
C GLU A 403 -6.48 6.86 -17.38
N GLN A 404 -6.90 5.81 -16.67
CA GLN A 404 -6.64 5.68 -15.23
C GLN A 404 -5.17 5.77 -14.85
N ILE A 405 -4.25 5.22 -15.67
CA ILE A 405 -2.81 5.27 -15.40
C ILE A 405 -2.30 6.70 -15.53
N GLU A 406 -2.67 7.40 -16.62
CA GLU A 406 -2.24 8.79 -16.82
C GLU A 406 -2.85 9.74 -15.78
N LYS A 407 -4.10 9.55 -15.41
CA LYS A 407 -4.73 10.29 -14.30
C LYS A 407 -4.02 10.02 -12.97
N SER A 408 -3.57 8.80 -12.75
CA SER A 408 -2.82 8.41 -11.54
C SER A 408 -1.43 9.04 -11.49
N LYS A 409 -0.73 9.10 -12.62
CA LYS A 409 0.54 9.81 -12.75
C LYS A 409 0.37 11.30 -12.48
N LEU A 410 -0.63 11.91 -13.12
CA LEU A 410 -0.94 13.33 -12.92
C LEU A 410 -1.29 13.64 -11.46
N LEU A 411 -2.00 12.74 -10.77
CA LEU A 411 -2.30 12.91 -9.35
C LEU A 411 -1.02 12.96 -8.51
N ASN A 412 -0.04 12.09 -8.78
CA ASN A 412 1.26 12.12 -8.11
C ASN A 412 2.04 13.40 -8.42
N GLU A 413 2.03 13.86 -9.70
CA GLU A 413 2.77 15.03 -10.15
C GLU A 413 2.20 16.34 -9.59
N THR A 414 0.91 16.39 -9.35
CA THR A 414 0.20 17.59 -8.86
C THR A 414 -0.01 17.62 -7.36
N ALA A 415 0.34 16.55 -6.65
CA ALA A 415 0.20 16.47 -5.21
C ALA A 415 1.21 17.36 -4.49
N ASP A 416 0.75 17.98 -3.41
CA ASP A 416 1.65 18.64 -2.48
C ASP A 416 2.44 17.59 -1.68
N VAL A 417 3.68 17.90 -1.34
CA VAL A 417 4.54 17.02 -0.52
C VAL A 417 4.56 17.55 0.91
N SER A 418 4.37 16.64 1.87
CA SER A 418 4.41 16.98 3.29
C SER A 418 5.75 17.59 3.69
N ARG A 419 5.73 18.60 4.58
CA ARG A 419 6.93 19.14 5.21
C ARG A 419 7.65 18.15 6.10
N LEU A 420 6.95 17.08 6.51
CA LEU A 420 7.50 15.98 7.31
C LEU A 420 7.91 14.77 6.46
N MET A 421 8.15 14.95 5.17
CA MET A 421 8.63 13.87 4.32
C MET A 421 9.97 13.31 4.84
N GLY A 422 10.00 12.02 5.16
CA GLY A 422 11.15 11.35 5.79
C GLY A 422 11.18 11.40 7.32
N PHE A 423 10.24 12.12 7.95
CA PHE A 423 10.15 12.12 9.41
C PHE A 423 9.66 10.77 9.95
N ILE A 424 10.35 10.28 10.97
CA ILE A 424 9.99 9.05 11.70
C ILE A 424 9.96 9.37 13.19
N PHE A 425 8.79 9.16 13.80
CA PHE A 425 8.61 9.40 15.23
C PHE A 425 9.15 8.24 16.07
N ASP A 426 10.02 8.54 17.03
CA ASP A 426 10.48 7.59 18.05
C ASP A 426 9.61 7.69 19.32
N ALA A 427 8.85 6.65 19.60
CA ALA A 427 7.94 6.56 20.70
C ALA A 427 8.61 6.22 22.06
N ALA A 428 9.91 5.95 22.11
CA ALA A 428 10.60 5.39 23.30
C ALA A 428 10.33 6.17 24.59
N ASN A 429 10.25 7.51 24.51
CA ASN A 429 10.06 8.36 25.67
C ASN A 429 8.61 8.44 26.21
N VAL A 430 7.62 8.01 25.40
CA VAL A 430 6.18 8.16 25.67
C VAL A 430 5.36 6.90 25.37
N THR A 431 6.01 5.75 25.34
CA THR A 431 5.37 4.46 25.01
C THR A 431 4.17 4.14 25.88
N THR A 432 4.26 4.44 27.18
CA THR A 432 3.18 4.20 28.16
C THR A 432 1.99 5.12 27.90
N GLU A 433 2.24 6.39 27.69
CA GLU A 433 1.19 7.39 27.43
C GLU A 433 0.51 7.13 26.08
N ILE A 434 1.28 6.75 25.05
CA ILE A 434 0.72 6.32 23.76
C ILE A 434 -0.21 5.12 23.95
N ALA A 435 0.22 4.08 24.64
CA ALA A 435 -0.61 2.90 24.89
C ALA A 435 -1.90 3.25 25.66
N ASN A 436 -1.81 4.13 26.65
CA ASN A 436 -2.97 4.59 27.42
C ASN A 436 -3.94 5.42 26.56
N CYS A 437 -3.43 6.37 25.75
CA CYS A 437 -4.25 7.16 24.85
C CYS A 437 -4.92 6.29 23.78
N SER A 438 -4.17 5.35 23.19
CA SER A 438 -4.71 4.40 22.21
C SER A 438 -5.82 3.54 22.81
N ALA A 439 -5.69 3.12 24.07
CA ALA A 439 -6.75 2.37 24.76
C ALA A 439 -8.04 3.20 24.89
N VAL A 440 -7.92 4.48 25.26
CA VAL A 440 -9.07 5.40 25.35
C VAL A 440 -9.69 5.62 23.97
N THR A 441 -8.88 5.87 22.94
CA THR A 441 -9.36 6.05 21.56
C THR A 441 -10.11 4.82 21.08
N ASN A 442 -9.53 3.63 21.27
CA ASN A 442 -10.16 2.36 20.86
C ASN A 442 -11.46 2.07 21.64
N GLU A 443 -11.62 2.56 22.86
CA GLU A 443 -12.86 2.42 23.65
C GLU A 443 -14.00 3.28 23.06
N TYR A 444 -13.72 4.53 22.65
CA TYR A 444 -14.76 5.51 22.31
C TYR A 444 -15.07 5.59 20.82
N MET A 445 -14.04 5.51 19.96
CA MET A 445 -14.18 5.77 18.53
C MET A 445 -15.19 4.90 17.82
N PRO A 446 -15.31 3.59 18.08
CA PRO A 446 -16.33 2.76 17.45
C PRO A 446 -17.75 3.28 17.68
N THR A 447 -18.04 3.74 18.90
CA THR A 447 -19.35 4.26 19.28
C THR A 447 -19.59 5.65 18.70
N PHE A 448 -18.59 6.53 18.66
CA PHE A 448 -18.69 7.82 17.98
C PHE A 448 -18.96 7.66 16.49
N ALA A 449 -18.16 6.83 15.80
CA ALA A 449 -18.29 6.63 14.36
C ALA A 449 -19.63 6.01 13.93
N THR A 450 -20.28 5.27 14.81
CA THR A 450 -21.63 4.71 14.56
C THR A 450 -22.76 5.57 15.06
N GLY A 451 -22.48 6.71 15.71
CA GLY A 451 -23.49 7.53 16.37
C GLY A 451 -24.15 6.85 17.58
N GLY A 452 -23.54 5.78 18.11
CA GLY A 452 -24.12 4.92 19.16
C GLY A 452 -24.31 5.61 20.51
N PHE A 453 -23.72 6.78 20.73
CA PHE A 453 -23.99 7.57 21.93
C PHE A 453 -25.33 8.34 21.88
N GLY A 454 -25.89 8.56 20.67
CA GLY A 454 -27.15 9.27 20.47
C GLY A 454 -27.16 10.62 21.17
N ASP A 455 -28.18 10.89 22.00
CA ASP A 455 -28.33 12.16 22.74
C ASP A 455 -27.20 12.44 23.74
N LYS A 456 -26.38 11.44 24.07
CA LYS A 456 -25.24 11.57 24.99
C LYS A 456 -23.93 11.89 24.27
N THR A 457 -23.92 12.10 22.96
CA THR A 457 -22.70 12.31 22.18
C THR A 457 -21.82 13.42 22.76
N GLN A 458 -22.41 14.58 23.09
CA GLN A 458 -21.67 15.69 23.68
C GLN A 458 -21.08 15.35 25.06
N GLN A 459 -21.86 14.72 25.92
CA GLN A 459 -21.40 14.31 27.26
C GLN A 459 -20.26 13.28 27.15
N SER A 460 -20.41 12.30 26.25
CA SER A 460 -19.40 11.27 26.02
C SER A 460 -18.12 11.85 25.41
N TYR A 461 -18.24 12.87 24.57
CA TYR A 461 -17.10 13.61 24.03
C TYR A 461 -16.32 14.33 25.14
N GLU A 462 -16.98 15.03 26.02
CA GLU A 462 -16.32 15.69 27.16
C GLU A 462 -15.63 14.67 28.10
N GLU A 463 -16.24 13.51 28.32
CA GLU A 463 -15.63 12.42 29.08
C GLU A 463 -14.43 11.82 28.37
N PHE A 464 -14.52 11.61 27.06
CA PHE A 464 -13.43 11.14 26.22
C PHE A 464 -12.20 12.04 26.32
N LEU A 465 -12.37 13.36 26.15
CA LEU A 465 -11.26 14.30 26.28
C LEU A 465 -10.62 14.27 27.68
N LYS A 466 -11.42 14.21 28.74
CA LYS A 466 -10.92 14.07 30.12
C LYS A 466 -10.13 12.78 30.32
N LYS A 467 -10.55 11.68 29.71
CA LYS A 467 -9.82 10.41 29.77
C LYS A 467 -8.51 10.48 28.99
N LEU A 468 -8.47 11.14 27.82
CA LEU A 468 -7.22 11.39 27.09
C LEU A 468 -6.26 12.25 27.89
N GLU A 469 -6.74 13.28 28.56
CA GLU A 469 -5.93 14.12 29.45
C GLU A 469 -5.33 13.28 30.60
N ALA A 470 -6.14 12.47 31.26
CA ALA A 470 -5.68 11.54 32.29
C ALA A 470 -4.72 10.46 31.80
N ALA A 471 -4.85 10.05 30.53
CA ALA A 471 -3.95 9.11 29.87
C ALA A 471 -2.57 9.70 29.50
N GLY A 472 -2.40 11.03 29.61
CA GLY A 472 -1.13 11.71 29.36
C GLY A 472 -0.99 12.28 27.96
N VAL A 473 -2.09 12.63 27.28
CA VAL A 473 -2.08 13.17 25.90
C VAL A 473 -1.13 14.35 25.75
N GLN A 474 -1.09 15.27 26.72
CA GLN A 474 -0.23 16.44 26.66
C GLN A 474 1.26 16.07 26.52
N ARG A 475 1.71 15.05 27.24
CA ARG A 475 3.09 14.57 27.16
C ARG A 475 3.39 13.93 25.79
N VAL A 476 2.41 13.23 25.19
CA VAL A 476 2.53 12.69 23.85
C VAL A 476 2.69 13.80 22.82
N LEU A 477 1.85 14.85 22.90
CA LEU A 477 1.91 15.99 21.98
C LEU A 477 3.24 16.76 22.10
N GLU A 478 3.71 17.00 23.35
CA GLU A 478 4.98 17.68 23.60
C GLU A 478 6.18 16.90 23.02
N GLU A 479 6.21 15.58 23.20
CA GLU A 479 7.30 14.76 22.65
C GLU A 479 7.24 14.70 21.12
N LYS A 480 6.04 14.56 20.53
CA LYS A 480 5.86 14.63 19.07
C LYS A 480 6.33 15.99 18.54
N GLN A 481 5.94 17.11 19.15
CA GLN A 481 6.39 18.45 18.77
C GLN A 481 7.90 18.61 18.85
N ARG A 482 8.49 18.18 19.96
CA ARG A 482 9.95 18.26 20.15
C ARG A 482 10.72 17.56 19.01
N GLN A 483 10.24 16.40 18.58
CA GLN A 483 10.89 15.66 17.48
C GLN A 483 10.62 16.28 16.12
N VAL A 484 9.43 16.84 15.88
CA VAL A 484 9.12 17.62 14.67
C VAL A 484 10.02 18.84 14.57
N ASP A 485 10.15 19.61 15.66
CA ASP A 485 11.01 20.81 15.68
C ASP A 485 12.48 20.45 15.40
N GLN A 486 12.96 19.33 15.98
CA GLN A 486 14.32 18.86 15.73
C GLN A 486 14.51 18.47 14.25
N PHE A 487 13.58 17.74 13.67
CA PHE A 487 13.65 17.29 12.26
C PHE A 487 13.67 18.45 11.27
N LEU A 488 12.96 19.53 11.55
CA LEU A 488 12.88 20.71 10.68
C LEU A 488 14.13 21.63 10.74
N VAL A 489 14.99 21.44 11.72
CA VAL A 489 16.24 22.21 11.88
C VAL A 489 17.44 21.48 11.31
N ASP A 490 17.39 20.14 11.28
CA ASP A 490 18.45 19.28 10.73
C ASP A 490 18.37 19.19 9.18
#